data_7e3c47418dae2ecbf448c5c3b851e616
#
_entry.id   7e3c47418dae2ecbf448c5c3b851e616
#
_cell.length_a   1.000
_cell.length_b   1.000
_cell.length_c   1.000
_cell.angle_alpha   90.00
_cell.angle_beta   90.00
_cell.angle_gamma   90.00
#
_symmetry.space_group_name_H-M   'P 1'
#
loop_
_entity.id
_entity.type
_entity.pdbx_description
1 polymer ?
#
loop_
_entity_poly.entity_id
_entity_poly.type
_entity_poly.pdbx_seq_one_letter_code
_entity_poly.pdbx_strand_id
1 'polypeptide(L)'
;MIEKKIAQYIDNERLFPINARIIVALSGGADSVALLRILHTLGYDCEAAHCNFHLRGTESDRDEMFVRKLCKTMKTPLHTIDFATEQYAIEKKISIEMAARELRYQWFAEIKEKTKADVIAVAHHQDDSVETVLLNLIRGTGINGLLGIRPKNGDIVRPLLCISRKEITDYLQNAGQEYMTDSTNLQDEYTRNKIRLNL
;
A
#
# COMPACT_ATOMS: atom_id res chain seq x y z
N MET A 1 13.97 -14.38 -9.64
CA MET A 1 13.02 -13.41 -10.23
C MET A 1 11.91 -13.21 -9.21
N ILE A 2 11.74 -11.97 -8.76
CA ILE A 2 10.80 -11.55 -7.70
C ILE A 2 9.35 -11.89 -8.07
N GLU A 3 8.97 -11.75 -9.34
CA GLU A 3 7.61 -12.01 -9.84
C GLU A 3 7.18 -13.46 -9.59
N LYS A 4 8.08 -14.43 -9.80
CA LYS A 4 7.80 -15.85 -9.52
C LYS A 4 7.55 -16.10 -8.04
N LYS A 5 8.35 -15.46 -7.16
CA LYS A 5 8.19 -15.56 -5.70
C LYS A 5 6.83 -15.04 -5.27
N ILE A 6 6.40 -13.89 -5.83
CA ILE A 6 5.11 -13.28 -5.53
C ILE A 6 3.97 -14.10 -6.11
N ALA A 7 4.08 -14.61 -7.35
CA ALA A 7 3.06 -15.47 -7.94
C ALA A 7 2.82 -16.73 -7.09
N GLN A 8 3.90 -17.41 -6.67
CA GLN A 8 3.80 -18.56 -5.77
C GLN A 8 3.15 -18.20 -4.42
N TYR A 9 3.48 -17.02 -3.87
CA TYR A 9 2.89 -16.56 -2.63
C TYR A 9 1.38 -16.28 -2.78
N ILE A 10 0.96 -15.64 -3.88
CA ILE A 10 -0.46 -15.41 -4.20
C ILE A 10 -1.22 -16.74 -4.22
N ASP A 11 -0.67 -17.76 -4.88
CA ASP A 11 -1.29 -19.07 -4.99
C ASP A 11 -1.32 -19.81 -3.64
N ASN A 12 -0.20 -19.85 -2.91
CA ASN A 12 -0.08 -20.56 -1.63
C ASN A 12 -1.04 -19.97 -0.58
N GLU A 13 -1.12 -18.64 -0.51
CA GLU A 13 -2.00 -17.93 0.42
C GLU A 13 -3.44 -17.77 -0.10
N ARG A 14 -3.72 -18.25 -1.33
CA ARG A 14 -5.03 -18.14 -2.00
C ARG A 14 -5.58 -16.72 -1.96
N LEU A 15 -4.72 -15.73 -2.28
CA LEU A 15 -5.09 -14.33 -2.16
C LEU A 15 -6.22 -13.98 -3.13
N PHE A 16 -6.08 -14.39 -4.39
CA PHE A 16 -7.07 -14.19 -5.47
C PHE A 16 -6.76 -15.10 -6.66
N PRO A 17 -7.75 -15.40 -7.53
CA PRO A 17 -7.54 -16.24 -8.71
C PRO A 17 -6.80 -15.50 -9.85
N ILE A 18 -6.30 -16.24 -10.83
CA ILE A 18 -5.49 -15.71 -11.96
C ILE A 18 -6.21 -14.66 -12.81
N ASN A 19 -7.52 -14.74 -12.88
CA ASN A 19 -8.38 -13.82 -13.66
C ASN A 19 -9.04 -12.74 -12.79
N ALA A 20 -8.55 -12.53 -11.57
CA ALA A 20 -9.09 -11.52 -10.67
C ALA A 20 -8.90 -10.11 -11.24
N ARG A 21 -9.93 -9.27 -11.07
CA ARG A 21 -9.83 -7.82 -11.22
C ARG A 21 -9.40 -7.21 -9.90
N ILE A 22 -8.33 -6.43 -9.93
CA ILE A 22 -7.63 -5.96 -8.73
C ILE A 22 -7.61 -4.44 -8.67
N ILE A 23 -8.10 -3.86 -7.58
CA ILE A 23 -7.81 -2.45 -7.26
C ILE A 23 -6.47 -2.40 -6.53
N VAL A 24 -5.50 -1.69 -7.07
CA VAL A 24 -4.20 -1.47 -6.46
C VAL A 24 -4.16 -0.12 -5.76
N ALA A 25 -3.98 -0.13 -4.44
CA ALA A 25 -3.78 1.09 -3.66
C ALA A 25 -2.42 1.71 -4.01
N LEU A 26 -2.42 2.82 -4.75
CA LEU A 26 -1.23 3.43 -5.34
C LEU A 26 -0.95 4.79 -4.70
N SER A 27 0.02 4.85 -3.77
CA SER A 27 0.45 6.10 -3.14
C SER A 27 1.49 6.88 -3.97
N GLY A 28 2.17 6.21 -4.91
CA GLY A 28 3.33 6.74 -5.64
C GLY A 28 4.68 6.35 -5.03
N GLY A 29 4.71 5.86 -3.79
CA GLY A 29 5.92 5.35 -3.14
C GLY A 29 6.37 4.01 -3.72
N ALA A 30 7.64 3.64 -3.45
CA ALA A 30 8.30 2.48 -4.04
C ALA A 30 7.47 1.19 -3.93
N ASP A 31 6.91 0.90 -2.75
CA ASP A 31 6.18 -0.36 -2.51
C ASP A 31 4.93 -0.45 -3.38
N SER A 32 4.15 0.63 -3.44
CA SER A 32 2.91 0.68 -4.21
C SER A 32 3.18 0.66 -5.73
N VAL A 33 4.25 1.30 -6.18
CA VAL A 33 4.69 1.28 -7.59
C VAL A 33 5.16 -0.11 -7.97
N ALA A 34 5.96 -0.76 -7.12
CA ALA A 34 6.41 -2.14 -7.34
C ALA A 34 5.22 -3.11 -7.42
N LEU A 35 4.26 -2.99 -6.47
CA LEU A 35 3.06 -3.82 -6.46
C LEU A 35 2.30 -3.72 -7.79
N LEU A 36 2.00 -2.50 -8.25
CA LEU A 36 1.30 -2.29 -9.51
C LEU A 36 2.05 -2.91 -10.69
N ARG A 37 3.36 -2.65 -10.80
CA ARG A 37 4.20 -3.19 -11.88
C ARG A 37 4.25 -4.71 -11.89
N ILE A 38 4.44 -5.32 -10.73
CA ILE A 38 4.54 -6.77 -10.61
C ILE A 38 3.22 -7.44 -10.99
N LEU A 39 2.09 -6.95 -10.48
CA LEU A 39 0.77 -7.50 -10.83
C LEU A 39 0.47 -7.33 -12.33
N HIS A 40 0.82 -6.18 -12.91
CA HIS A 40 0.68 -5.94 -14.34
C HIS A 40 1.58 -6.91 -15.16
N THR A 41 2.84 -7.12 -14.74
CA THR A 41 3.77 -8.08 -15.40
C THR A 41 3.27 -9.52 -15.30
N LEU A 42 2.59 -9.88 -14.22
CA LEU A 42 1.95 -11.18 -14.02
C LEU A 42 0.65 -11.35 -14.82
N GLY A 43 0.18 -10.31 -15.51
CA GLY A 43 -0.99 -10.35 -16.41
C GLY A 43 -2.33 -10.17 -15.71
N TYR A 44 -2.37 -9.66 -14.47
CA TYR A 44 -3.62 -9.37 -13.78
C TYR A 44 -4.32 -8.12 -14.33
N ASP A 45 -5.65 -8.12 -14.31
CA ASP A 45 -6.49 -6.96 -14.63
C ASP A 45 -6.46 -5.98 -13.46
N CYS A 46 -5.66 -4.90 -13.58
CA CYS A 46 -5.40 -3.95 -12.51
C CYS A 46 -5.98 -2.57 -12.83
N GLU A 47 -6.68 -1.99 -11.86
CA GLU A 47 -7.02 -0.58 -11.81
C GLU A 47 -6.34 0.05 -10.58
N ALA A 48 -5.82 1.27 -10.70
CA ALA A 48 -5.15 1.96 -9.61
C ALA A 48 -6.12 2.88 -8.84
N ALA A 49 -5.97 2.95 -7.52
CA ALA A 49 -6.70 3.86 -6.65
C ALA A 49 -5.73 4.73 -5.83
N HIS A 50 -5.81 6.05 -5.99
CA HIS A 50 -4.99 7.03 -5.30
C HIS A 50 -5.83 7.95 -4.43
N CYS A 51 -5.44 8.12 -3.16
CA CYS A 51 -6.04 9.04 -2.20
C CYS A 51 -5.12 10.23 -1.97
N ASN A 52 -5.58 11.43 -2.26
CA ASN A 52 -4.93 12.66 -1.85
C ASN A 52 -5.55 13.15 -0.52
N PHE A 53 -4.77 13.11 0.55
CA PHE A 53 -5.21 13.50 1.89
C PHE A 53 -4.91 14.97 2.21
N HIS A 54 -4.21 15.69 1.32
CA HIS A 54 -3.75 17.08 1.48
C HIS A 54 -2.97 17.38 2.77
N LEU A 55 -2.34 16.35 3.36
CA LEU A 55 -1.61 16.48 4.63
C LEU A 55 -0.18 17.00 4.48
N ARG A 56 0.35 17.06 3.24
CA ARG A 56 1.73 17.45 2.94
C ARG A 56 1.82 18.60 1.93
N GLY A 57 0.75 19.38 1.79
CA GLY A 57 0.70 20.52 0.87
C GLY A 57 1.11 20.13 -0.57
N THR A 58 2.07 20.85 -1.15
CA THR A 58 2.54 20.63 -2.53
C THR A 58 3.15 19.25 -2.80
N GLU A 59 3.63 18.53 -1.77
CA GLU A 59 4.12 17.17 -1.96
C GLU A 59 2.99 16.20 -2.30
N SER A 60 1.81 16.38 -1.70
CA SER A 60 0.64 15.57 -2.01
C SER A 60 0.22 15.71 -3.47
N ASP A 61 0.24 16.95 -3.99
CA ASP A 61 -0.12 17.24 -5.38
C ASP A 61 0.93 16.68 -6.35
N ARG A 62 2.23 16.81 -6.00
CA ARG A 62 3.35 16.22 -6.76
C ARG A 62 3.19 14.69 -6.87
N ASP A 63 2.87 14.03 -5.78
CA ASP A 63 2.70 12.58 -5.73
C ASP A 63 1.51 12.13 -6.58
N GLU A 64 0.40 12.87 -6.56
CA GLU A 64 -0.74 12.63 -7.43
C GLU A 64 -0.40 12.82 -8.92
N MET A 65 0.34 13.88 -9.27
CA MET A 65 0.80 14.10 -10.65
C MET A 65 1.68 12.95 -11.14
N PHE A 66 2.57 12.44 -10.29
CA PHE A 66 3.40 11.29 -10.60
C PHE A 66 2.54 10.03 -10.85
N VAL A 67 1.59 9.74 -9.97
CA VAL A 67 0.67 8.60 -10.11
C VAL A 67 -0.13 8.68 -11.41
N ARG A 68 -0.65 9.86 -11.76
CA ARG A 68 -1.37 10.09 -13.03
C ARG A 68 -0.48 9.82 -14.24
N LYS A 69 0.78 10.30 -14.23
CA LYS A 69 1.76 10.04 -15.29
C LYS A 69 2.09 8.55 -15.40
N LEU A 70 2.33 7.89 -14.28
CA LEU A 70 2.64 6.45 -14.22
C LEU A 70 1.50 5.60 -14.80
N CYS A 71 0.28 5.82 -14.34
CA CYS A 71 -0.89 5.08 -14.81
C CYS A 71 -1.15 5.31 -16.31
N LYS A 72 -0.98 6.53 -16.80
CA LYS A 72 -1.05 6.84 -18.24
C LYS A 72 -0.02 6.04 -19.04
N THR A 73 1.23 5.99 -18.58
CA THR A 73 2.31 5.25 -19.23
C THR A 73 2.04 3.74 -19.24
N MET A 74 1.54 3.20 -18.13
CA MET A 74 1.21 1.78 -17.99
C MET A 74 -0.15 1.40 -18.60
N LYS A 75 -0.92 2.38 -19.11
CA LYS A 75 -2.29 2.21 -19.61
C LYS A 75 -3.22 1.55 -18.58
N THR A 76 -3.02 1.87 -17.29
CA THR A 76 -3.81 1.38 -16.17
C THR A 76 -4.89 2.41 -15.84
N PRO A 77 -6.18 2.04 -15.74
CA PRO A 77 -7.23 2.93 -15.26
C PRO A 77 -6.90 3.46 -13.86
N LEU A 78 -7.14 4.75 -13.63
CA LEU A 78 -6.84 5.42 -12.37
C LEU A 78 -8.09 6.07 -11.78
N HIS A 79 -8.37 5.77 -10.54
CA HIS A 79 -9.34 6.44 -9.69
C HIS A 79 -8.61 7.33 -8.70
N THR A 80 -9.07 8.57 -8.53
CA THR A 80 -8.50 9.51 -7.56
C THR A 80 -9.61 10.11 -6.71
N ILE A 81 -9.27 10.44 -5.46
CA ILE A 81 -10.14 11.17 -4.54
C ILE A 81 -9.32 12.13 -3.68
N ASP A 82 -9.91 13.27 -3.39
CA ASP A 82 -9.39 14.26 -2.45
C ASP A 82 -10.18 14.20 -1.14
N PHE A 83 -9.48 14.21 -0.01
CA PHE A 83 -10.10 14.15 1.31
C PHE A 83 -9.82 15.40 2.13
N ALA A 84 -10.86 15.96 2.75
CA ALA A 84 -10.74 16.96 3.82
C ALA A 84 -10.39 16.26 5.15
N THR A 85 -9.18 15.66 5.22
CA THR A 85 -8.78 14.73 6.28
C THR A 85 -8.76 15.37 7.66
N GLU A 86 -8.27 16.60 7.78
CA GLU A 86 -8.21 17.34 9.04
C GLU A 86 -9.61 17.65 9.59
N GLN A 87 -10.52 18.07 8.71
CA GLN A 87 -11.90 18.33 9.08
C GLN A 87 -12.58 17.05 9.58
N TYR A 88 -12.42 15.94 8.87
CA TYR A 88 -12.96 14.65 9.28
C TYR A 88 -12.42 14.20 10.64
N ALA A 89 -11.11 14.38 10.88
CA ALA A 89 -10.48 14.05 12.16
C ALA A 89 -11.07 14.84 13.33
N ILE A 90 -11.30 16.14 13.12
CA ILE A 90 -11.93 17.03 14.12
C ILE A 90 -13.37 16.60 14.42
N GLU A 91 -14.18 16.39 13.39
CA GLU A 91 -15.59 16.00 13.52
C GLU A 91 -15.75 14.65 14.25
N LYS A 92 -14.88 13.68 13.95
CA LYS A 92 -14.89 12.35 14.56
C LYS A 92 -14.15 12.27 15.89
N LYS A 93 -13.39 13.30 16.27
CA LYS A 93 -12.53 13.34 17.47
C LYS A 93 -11.51 12.18 17.48
N ILE A 94 -10.89 11.92 16.35
CA ILE A 94 -9.86 10.89 16.16
C ILE A 94 -8.54 11.51 15.66
N SER A 95 -7.46 10.74 15.69
CA SER A 95 -6.19 11.21 15.13
C SER A 95 -6.26 11.34 13.59
N ILE A 96 -5.44 12.22 13.01
CA ILE A 96 -5.33 12.41 11.55
C ILE A 96 -4.99 11.07 10.87
N GLU A 97 -4.12 10.26 11.48
CA GLU A 97 -3.76 8.93 10.96
C GLU A 97 -4.96 7.98 10.91
N MET A 98 -5.79 7.97 11.96
CA MET A 98 -7.03 7.18 11.99
C MET A 98 -8.02 7.69 10.95
N ALA A 99 -8.17 9.01 10.84
CA ALA A 99 -9.04 9.63 9.84
C ALA A 99 -8.65 9.25 8.41
N ALA A 100 -7.37 9.41 8.07
CA ALA A 100 -6.84 9.03 6.76
C ALA A 100 -7.03 7.53 6.48
N ARG A 101 -6.88 6.69 7.52
CA ARG A 101 -7.11 5.25 7.40
C ARG A 101 -8.58 4.92 7.16
N GLU A 102 -9.51 5.47 7.93
CA GLU A 102 -10.95 5.24 7.77
C GLU A 102 -11.43 5.69 6.38
N LEU A 103 -11.13 6.92 5.99
CA LEU A 103 -11.48 7.48 4.69
C LEU A 103 -10.95 6.63 3.53
N ARG A 104 -9.71 6.18 3.61
CA ARG A 104 -9.08 5.31 2.61
C ARG A 104 -9.83 4.01 2.41
N TYR A 105 -10.07 3.27 3.49
CA TYR A 105 -10.70 1.95 3.37
C TYR A 105 -12.18 2.03 3.01
N GLN A 106 -12.87 3.06 3.47
CA GLN A 106 -14.25 3.34 3.07
C GLN A 106 -14.33 3.56 1.55
N TRP A 107 -13.51 4.46 1.03
CA TRP A 107 -13.48 4.73 -0.40
C TRP A 107 -13.00 3.53 -1.25
N PHE A 108 -12.05 2.76 -0.77
CA PHE A 108 -11.62 1.54 -1.47
C PHE A 108 -12.77 0.53 -1.61
N ALA A 109 -13.62 0.38 -0.59
CA ALA A 109 -14.81 -0.45 -0.68
C ALA A 109 -15.79 0.08 -1.74
N GLU A 110 -16.03 1.39 -1.79
CA GLU A 110 -16.88 2.03 -2.81
C GLU A 110 -16.35 1.80 -4.23
N ILE A 111 -15.06 2.00 -4.46
CA ILE A 111 -14.42 1.76 -5.77
C ILE A 111 -14.52 0.29 -6.16
N LYS A 112 -14.23 -0.63 -5.24
CA LYS A 112 -14.34 -2.07 -5.49
C LYS A 112 -15.74 -2.46 -5.97
N GLU A 113 -16.79 -1.97 -5.29
CA GLU A 113 -18.17 -2.18 -5.68
C GLU A 113 -18.48 -1.60 -7.08
N LYS A 114 -18.06 -0.36 -7.33
CA LYS A 114 -18.29 0.36 -8.59
C LYS A 114 -17.62 -0.32 -9.78
N THR A 115 -16.40 -0.82 -9.60
CA THR A 115 -15.61 -1.46 -10.67
C THR A 115 -15.87 -2.96 -10.78
N LYS A 116 -16.58 -3.54 -9.81
CA LYS A 116 -16.77 -4.98 -9.65
C LYS A 116 -15.44 -5.72 -9.52
N ALA A 117 -14.46 -5.10 -8.85
CA ALA A 117 -13.20 -5.74 -8.57
C ALA A 117 -13.35 -6.83 -7.50
N ASP A 118 -12.53 -7.87 -7.59
CA ASP A 118 -12.55 -8.99 -6.65
C ASP A 118 -11.89 -8.65 -5.33
N VAL A 119 -10.76 -7.94 -5.40
CA VAL A 119 -9.91 -7.61 -4.24
C VAL A 119 -9.27 -6.23 -4.36
N ILE A 120 -8.79 -5.76 -3.20
CA ILE A 120 -7.98 -4.53 -3.07
C ILE A 120 -6.58 -4.94 -2.62
N ALA A 121 -5.56 -4.70 -3.45
CA ALA A 121 -4.18 -5.01 -3.14
C ALA A 121 -3.48 -3.80 -2.50
N VAL A 122 -2.86 -4.01 -1.34
CA VAL A 122 -2.07 -3.01 -0.62
C VAL A 122 -0.62 -3.47 -0.48
N ALA A 123 0.32 -2.54 -0.55
CA ALA A 123 1.74 -2.80 -0.73
C ALA A 123 2.51 -3.00 0.60
N HIS A 124 1.92 -3.66 1.61
CA HIS A 124 2.68 -4.06 2.79
C HIS A 124 3.66 -5.17 2.42
N HIS A 125 4.89 -5.06 2.92
CA HIS A 125 5.99 -6.00 2.69
C HIS A 125 6.44 -6.69 3.98
N GLN A 126 7.45 -7.55 3.89
CA GLN A 126 7.95 -8.36 5.01
C GLN A 126 8.37 -7.50 6.21
N ASP A 127 9.11 -6.41 5.97
CA ASP A 127 9.63 -5.54 7.04
C ASP A 127 8.49 -4.84 7.79
N ASP A 128 7.39 -4.45 7.10
CA ASP A 128 6.19 -3.92 7.79
C ASP A 128 5.58 -4.93 8.76
N SER A 129 5.61 -6.22 8.41
CA SER A 129 5.12 -7.29 9.28
C SER A 129 6.00 -7.44 10.51
N VAL A 130 7.33 -7.41 10.34
CA VAL A 130 8.30 -7.43 11.44
C VAL A 130 8.11 -6.20 12.36
N GLU A 131 8.04 -4.99 11.79
CA GLU A 131 7.75 -3.76 12.53
C GLU A 131 6.45 -3.88 13.35
N THR A 132 5.41 -4.46 12.75
CA THR A 132 4.11 -4.65 13.43
C THR A 132 4.22 -5.61 14.59
N VAL A 133 4.93 -6.73 14.45
CA VAL A 133 5.18 -7.70 15.54
C VAL A 133 5.93 -7.03 16.67
N LEU A 134 7.00 -6.29 16.39
CA LEU A 134 7.82 -5.61 17.40
C LEU A 134 7.02 -4.53 18.15
N LEU A 135 6.22 -3.73 17.43
CA LEU A 135 5.34 -2.74 18.04
C LEU A 135 4.32 -3.40 18.97
N ASN A 136 3.72 -4.50 18.54
CA ASN A 136 2.75 -5.24 19.35
C ASN A 136 3.41 -5.86 20.59
N LEU A 137 4.62 -6.37 20.45
CA LEU A 137 5.40 -6.89 21.57
C LEU A 137 5.71 -5.80 22.60
N ILE A 138 6.20 -4.63 22.16
CA ILE A 138 6.47 -3.47 23.01
C ILE A 138 5.21 -2.99 23.75
N ARG A 139 4.05 -3.04 23.10
CA ARG A 139 2.75 -2.64 23.66
C ARG A 139 2.12 -3.70 24.57
N GLY A 140 2.73 -4.88 24.71
CA GLY A 140 2.22 -5.96 25.53
C GLY A 140 0.91 -6.58 24.99
N THR A 141 0.67 -6.50 23.69
CA THR A 141 -0.49 -7.16 23.08
C THR A 141 -0.28 -8.67 23.11
N GLY A 142 -1.28 -9.45 23.56
CA GLY A 142 -1.18 -10.89 23.68
C GLY A 142 -0.79 -11.63 22.40
N ILE A 143 -0.87 -12.97 22.38
CA ILE A 143 -0.41 -13.87 21.31
C ILE A 143 -0.87 -13.43 19.91
N ASN A 144 -2.07 -12.87 19.79
CA ASN A 144 -2.60 -12.37 18.51
C ASN A 144 -1.75 -11.23 17.92
N GLY A 145 -1.04 -10.46 18.74
CA GLY A 145 -0.13 -9.40 18.28
C GLY A 145 1.13 -9.93 17.61
N LEU A 146 1.52 -11.17 17.88
CA LEU A 146 2.70 -11.82 17.31
C LEU A 146 2.47 -12.37 15.88
N LEU A 147 1.22 -12.41 15.42
CA LEU A 147 0.89 -12.91 14.08
C LEU A 147 1.31 -11.94 12.96
N GLY A 148 1.74 -10.73 13.28
CA GLY A 148 2.11 -9.73 12.28
C GLY A 148 0.94 -9.30 11.40
N ILE A 149 1.26 -8.95 10.15
CA ILE A 149 0.27 -8.54 9.15
C ILE A 149 -0.25 -9.76 8.40
N ARG A 150 -1.56 -9.96 8.40
CA ARG A 150 -2.19 -11.08 7.68
C ARG A 150 -2.09 -10.89 6.17
N PRO A 151 -1.82 -11.96 5.38
CA PRO A 151 -1.81 -11.92 3.92
C PRO A 151 -3.13 -11.43 3.31
N LYS A 152 -4.23 -11.84 3.92
CA LYS A 152 -5.60 -11.49 3.52
C LYS A 152 -6.45 -11.12 4.73
N ASN A 153 -7.26 -10.07 4.58
CA ASN A 153 -8.25 -9.66 5.58
C ASN A 153 -9.49 -9.12 4.84
N GLY A 154 -10.54 -9.93 4.76
CA GLY A 154 -11.68 -9.64 3.89
C GLY A 154 -11.24 -9.50 2.44
N ASP A 155 -11.57 -8.38 1.84
CA ASP A 155 -11.22 -8.06 0.46
C ASP A 155 -9.80 -7.47 0.28
N ILE A 156 -9.13 -7.16 1.39
CA ILE A 156 -7.77 -6.58 1.37
C ILE A 156 -6.73 -7.70 1.29
N VAL A 157 -5.87 -7.65 0.27
CA VAL A 157 -4.78 -8.61 0.06
C VAL A 157 -3.42 -7.92 0.05
N ARG A 158 -2.36 -8.65 0.39
CA ARG A 158 -0.99 -8.12 0.54
C ARG A 158 0.03 -9.01 -0.15
N PRO A 159 0.13 -8.91 -1.48
CA PRO A 159 0.98 -9.80 -2.27
C PRO A 159 2.48 -9.65 -1.98
N LEU A 160 2.93 -8.51 -1.44
CA LEU A 160 4.34 -8.24 -1.18
C LEU A 160 4.85 -8.70 0.19
N LEU A 161 4.01 -9.31 1.06
CA LEU A 161 4.44 -9.76 2.39
C LEU A 161 5.54 -10.83 2.36
N CYS A 162 5.76 -11.50 1.24
CA CYS A 162 6.81 -12.49 1.06
C CYS A 162 8.18 -11.90 0.70
N ILE A 163 8.28 -10.60 0.45
CA ILE A 163 9.52 -9.93 0.03
C ILE A 163 9.89 -8.78 0.95
N SER A 164 11.19 -8.47 1.00
CA SER A 164 11.73 -7.37 1.79
C SER A 164 11.66 -6.03 1.04
N ARG A 165 11.80 -4.93 1.80
CA ARG A 165 11.96 -3.58 1.25
C ARG A 165 13.14 -3.48 0.29
N LYS A 166 14.24 -4.15 0.61
CA LYS A 166 15.42 -4.20 -0.26
C LYS A 166 15.11 -4.85 -1.60
N GLU A 167 14.43 -6.01 -1.62
CA GLU A 167 14.02 -6.68 -2.85
C GLU A 167 13.13 -5.78 -3.72
N ILE A 168 12.26 -4.97 -3.11
CA ILE A 168 11.41 -4.01 -3.81
C ILE A 168 12.25 -2.91 -4.49
N THR A 169 13.16 -2.29 -3.74
CA THR A 169 14.00 -1.21 -4.29
C THR A 169 14.95 -1.70 -5.37
N ASP A 170 15.57 -2.87 -5.18
CA ASP A 170 16.43 -3.51 -6.18
C ASP A 170 15.64 -3.82 -7.48
N TYR A 171 14.39 -4.29 -7.34
CA TYR A 171 13.51 -4.55 -8.48
C TYR A 171 13.20 -3.28 -9.27
N LEU A 172 12.82 -2.20 -8.61
CA LEU A 172 12.50 -0.93 -9.26
C LEU A 172 13.74 -0.31 -9.93
N GLN A 173 14.90 -0.37 -9.29
CA GLN A 173 16.17 0.09 -9.84
C GLN A 173 16.54 -0.67 -11.11
N ASN A 174 16.45 -2.00 -11.09
CA ASN A 174 16.72 -2.84 -12.26
C ASN A 174 15.74 -2.59 -13.40
N ALA A 175 14.51 -2.21 -13.09
CA ALA A 175 13.49 -1.87 -14.07
C ALA A 175 13.58 -0.41 -14.57
N GLY A 176 14.50 0.40 -14.05
CA GLY A 176 14.59 1.83 -14.34
C GLY A 176 13.31 2.60 -13.97
N GLN A 177 12.57 2.13 -12.96
CA GLN A 177 11.30 2.70 -12.56
C GLN A 177 11.47 3.74 -11.45
N GLU A 178 11.09 4.98 -11.75
CA GLU A 178 11.00 6.05 -10.77
C GLU A 178 9.84 5.83 -9.80
N TYR A 179 9.98 6.38 -8.57
CA TYR A 179 8.95 6.43 -7.53
C TYR A 179 9.15 7.67 -6.66
N MET A 180 8.12 8.05 -5.91
CA MET A 180 8.19 9.17 -4.98
C MET A 180 8.76 8.73 -3.63
N THR A 181 9.63 9.58 -3.07
CA THR A 181 10.14 9.40 -1.70
C THR A 181 9.39 10.35 -0.78
N ASP A 182 8.78 9.81 0.27
CA ASP A 182 8.08 10.57 1.28
C ASP A 182 9.10 11.18 2.27
N SER A 183 9.09 12.50 2.41
CA SER A 183 9.98 13.23 3.33
C SER A 183 9.76 12.85 4.79
N THR A 184 8.54 12.43 5.16
CA THR A 184 8.19 12.02 6.54
C THR A 184 8.79 10.68 6.94
N ASN A 185 9.22 9.84 6.00
CA ASN A 185 9.93 8.58 6.29
C ASN A 185 11.30 8.78 6.97
N LEU A 186 11.82 10.00 6.94
CA LEU A 186 13.12 10.37 7.55
C LEU A 186 12.97 11.00 8.94
N GLN A 187 11.74 11.23 9.42
CA GLN A 187 11.49 11.86 10.72
C GLN A 187 11.34 10.80 11.82
N ASP A 188 12.14 10.94 12.88
CA ASP A 188 12.21 10.00 14.03
C ASP A 188 11.07 10.19 15.06
N GLU A 189 10.06 11.00 14.76
CA GLU A 189 8.98 11.34 15.70
C GLU A 189 7.99 10.19 15.94
N TYR A 190 7.88 9.24 15.05
CA TYR A 190 6.96 8.11 15.18
C TYR A 190 7.67 6.86 15.66
N THR A 191 7.11 6.18 16.66
CA THR A 191 7.65 4.92 17.25
C THR A 191 8.00 3.87 16.17
N ARG A 192 7.25 3.85 15.06
CA ARG A 192 7.48 2.96 13.93
C ARG A 192 8.75 3.32 13.16
N ASN A 193 9.02 4.60 12.97
CA ASN A 193 10.24 5.08 12.31
C ASN A 193 11.48 4.80 13.19
N LYS A 194 11.35 4.89 14.53
CA LYS A 194 12.43 4.51 15.45
C LYS A 194 12.84 3.05 15.33
N ILE A 195 11.87 2.15 15.19
CA ILE A 195 12.14 0.73 14.96
C ILE A 195 12.85 0.54 13.61
N ARG A 196 12.35 1.19 12.56
CA ARG A 196 12.88 1.08 11.18
C ARG A 196 14.31 1.61 11.03
N LEU A 197 14.68 2.67 11.75
CA LEU A 197 16.00 3.31 11.65
C LEU A 197 17.06 2.68 12.58
N ASN A 198 16.66 1.90 13.59
CA ASN A 198 17.55 1.36 14.61
C ASN A 198 17.65 -0.18 14.60
N LEU A 199 17.02 -0.85 13.69
CA LEU A 199 17.11 -2.29 13.40
C LEU A 199 17.69 -2.56 12.02
#